data_f7e0a35eee1c54287950790dab9954d9
#
_entry.id   f7e0a35eee1c54287950790dab9954d9
#
_cell.length_a   1.000
_cell.length_b   1.000
_cell.length_c   1.000
_cell.angle_alpha   90.00
_cell.angle_beta   90.00
_cell.angle_gamma   90.00
#
_symmetry.space_group_name_H-M   'P 1'
#
loop_
_entity.id
_entity.type
_entity.pdbx_description
1 polymer ?
#
loop_
_entity_poly.entity_id
_entity_poly.type
_entity_poly.pdbx_seq_one_letter_code
_entity_poly.pdbx_strand_id
1 'polypeptide(L)'
;HNDTENAVANSLTAVQAGVRQVQGTINGLGERCGNANLTSLIPTLFLKKDFYENYKLNIKRENLKNLTQCSRLLDELLNRKPNKHLPYVGASAFSHKGGMHVSAVQKDPKTYEHINPEEVGNSRNIVVSDQSGQSNIMSRLNSIGIKVEKNDPKIKKLLEEVKDREFIGYLSLIHI
;
A
#
# COMPACT_ATOMS: atom_id res chain seq x y z
N HIS A 1 -11.68 11.63 -16.90
CA HIS A 1 -10.39 11.24 -17.49
C HIS A 1 -9.24 11.69 -16.60
N ASN A 2 -8.07 11.05 -16.74
CA ASN A 2 -6.92 11.24 -15.84
C ASN A 2 -5.71 11.89 -16.55
N ASP A 3 -5.94 12.67 -17.59
CA ASP A 3 -4.89 13.21 -18.46
C ASP A 3 -3.88 14.12 -17.73
N THR A 4 -4.27 14.71 -16.59
CA THR A 4 -3.40 15.52 -15.72
C THR A 4 -3.23 14.91 -14.32
N GLU A 5 -3.53 13.61 -14.17
CA GLU A 5 -3.46 12.86 -12.91
C GLU A 5 -4.39 13.36 -11.78
N ASN A 6 -5.36 14.20 -12.10
CA ASN A 6 -6.27 14.84 -11.13
C ASN A 6 -7.68 14.21 -11.07
N ALA A 7 -7.94 13.10 -11.78
CA ALA A 7 -9.29 12.55 -11.87
C ALA A 7 -9.88 12.18 -10.51
N VAL A 8 -9.09 11.58 -9.61
CA VAL A 8 -9.55 11.23 -8.25
C VAL A 8 -9.82 12.49 -7.43
N ALA A 9 -8.91 13.46 -7.43
CA ALA A 9 -9.05 14.69 -6.67
C ALA A 9 -10.28 15.50 -7.14
N ASN A 10 -10.46 15.65 -8.45
CA ASN A 10 -11.61 16.33 -9.03
C ASN A 10 -12.93 15.63 -8.68
N SER A 11 -12.96 14.29 -8.70
CA SER A 11 -14.15 13.52 -8.32
C SER A 11 -14.50 13.71 -6.84
N LEU A 12 -13.53 13.71 -5.94
CA LEU A 12 -13.74 13.95 -4.50
C LEU A 12 -14.24 15.38 -4.26
N THR A 13 -13.64 16.38 -4.89
CA THR A 13 -14.08 17.78 -4.82
C THR A 13 -15.52 17.95 -5.36
N ALA A 14 -15.85 17.27 -6.46
CA ALA A 14 -17.20 17.28 -7.01
C ALA A 14 -18.23 16.68 -6.03
N VAL A 15 -17.90 15.60 -5.31
CA VAL A 15 -18.75 15.05 -4.24
C VAL A 15 -18.97 16.07 -3.13
N GLN A 16 -17.93 16.77 -2.69
CA GLN A 16 -18.04 17.83 -1.69
C GLN A 16 -18.91 19.00 -2.18
N ALA A 17 -18.84 19.32 -3.49
CA ALA A 17 -19.67 20.34 -4.14
C ALA A 17 -21.12 19.87 -4.41
N GLY A 18 -21.50 18.65 -4.07
CA GLY A 18 -22.89 18.19 -4.15
C GLY A 18 -23.20 17.14 -5.19
N VAL A 19 -22.22 16.68 -5.98
CA VAL A 19 -22.41 15.57 -6.91
C VAL A 19 -22.80 14.29 -6.16
N ARG A 20 -23.75 13.53 -6.70
CA ARG A 20 -24.28 12.30 -6.07
C ARG A 20 -23.94 11.03 -6.86
N GLN A 21 -23.41 11.15 -8.05
CA GLN A 21 -22.97 10.02 -8.86
C GLN A 21 -21.59 10.32 -9.42
N VAL A 22 -20.64 9.42 -9.20
CA VAL A 22 -19.30 9.45 -9.76
C VAL A 22 -19.08 8.19 -10.59
N GLN A 23 -18.55 8.34 -11.78
CA GLN A 23 -18.14 7.26 -12.64
C GLN A 23 -16.61 7.13 -12.62
N GLY A 24 -16.15 5.91 -12.65
CA GLY A 24 -14.72 5.60 -12.68
C GLY A 24 -14.52 4.15 -13.07
N THR A 25 -13.27 3.68 -13.03
CA THR A 25 -12.92 2.32 -13.39
C THR A 25 -11.97 1.70 -12.37
N ILE A 26 -12.00 0.39 -12.23
CA ILE A 26 -11.04 -0.34 -11.40
C ILE A 26 -9.63 -0.12 -11.99
N ASN A 27 -8.68 0.15 -11.12
CA ASN A 27 -7.28 0.50 -11.47
C ASN A 27 -7.14 1.71 -12.41
N GLY A 28 -8.18 2.54 -12.55
CA GLY A 28 -8.17 3.69 -13.44
C GLY A 28 -8.14 3.32 -14.93
N LEU A 29 -8.55 2.10 -15.30
CA LEU A 29 -8.50 1.62 -16.68
C LEU A 29 -9.31 2.55 -17.60
N GLY A 30 -8.77 2.89 -18.78
CA GLY A 30 -9.44 3.75 -19.76
C GLY A 30 -8.49 4.23 -20.86
N GLU A 31 -9.06 5.01 -21.77
CA GLU A 31 -8.29 5.61 -22.87
C GLU A 31 -7.24 6.59 -22.37
N ARG A 32 -6.16 6.75 -23.13
CA ARG A 32 -5.02 7.63 -22.88
C ARG A 32 -4.40 7.37 -21.50
N CYS A 33 -4.59 8.28 -20.52
CA CYS A 33 -4.09 8.17 -19.15
C CYS A 33 -5.09 7.51 -18.19
N GLY A 34 -6.24 7.00 -18.71
CA GLY A 34 -7.27 6.32 -17.96
C GLY A 34 -8.35 7.24 -17.39
N ASN A 35 -9.13 6.68 -16.47
CA ASN A 35 -10.25 7.32 -15.80
C ASN A 35 -9.99 7.51 -14.30
N ALA A 36 -10.94 8.11 -13.60
CA ALA A 36 -10.91 8.17 -12.14
C ALA A 36 -10.83 6.76 -11.54
N ASN A 37 -9.81 6.53 -10.72
CA ASN A 37 -9.54 5.21 -10.17
C ASN A 37 -10.47 4.88 -9.00
N LEU A 38 -11.38 3.93 -9.19
CA LEU A 38 -12.30 3.47 -8.16
C LEU A 38 -11.59 2.80 -6.98
N THR A 39 -10.41 2.18 -7.18
CA THR A 39 -9.64 1.61 -6.08
C THR A 39 -9.01 2.66 -5.16
N SER A 40 -9.03 3.91 -5.56
CA SER A 40 -8.66 5.06 -4.71
C SER A 40 -9.89 5.82 -4.20
N LEU A 41 -10.91 6.03 -5.06
CA LEU A 41 -12.13 6.78 -4.70
C LEU A 41 -12.94 6.08 -3.61
N ILE A 42 -13.25 4.80 -3.79
CA ILE A 42 -14.10 4.05 -2.87
C ILE A 42 -13.52 4.04 -1.45
N PRO A 43 -12.26 3.61 -1.21
CA PRO A 43 -11.72 3.60 0.14
C PRO A 43 -11.56 5.00 0.72
N THR A 44 -11.27 6.03 -0.08
CA THR A 44 -11.21 7.41 0.41
C THR A 44 -12.56 7.85 0.95
N LEU A 45 -13.65 7.60 0.23
CA LEU A 45 -15.01 7.96 0.65
C LEU A 45 -15.46 7.21 1.91
N PHE A 46 -14.96 5.98 2.15
CA PHE A 46 -15.32 5.17 3.32
C PHE A 46 -14.42 5.39 4.54
N LEU A 47 -13.15 5.75 4.35
CA LEU A 47 -12.14 5.68 5.41
C LEU A 47 -11.62 7.06 5.82
N LYS A 48 -11.84 8.10 5.01
CA LYS A 48 -11.42 9.46 5.37
C LYS A 48 -12.57 10.21 6.05
N LYS A 49 -12.27 10.81 7.20
CA LYS A 49 -13.25 11.46 8.09
C LYS A 49 -14.11 12.48 7.36
N ASP A 50 -13.50 13.33 6.55
CA ASP A 50 -14.18 14.40 5.80
C ASP A 50 -15.27 13.88 4.85
N PHE A 51 -15.21 12.58 4.50
CA PHE A 51 -16.18 11.94 3.61
C PHE A 51 -17.15 11.04 4.35
N TYR A 52 -16.69 10.08 5.16
CA TYR A 52 -17.59 9.09 5.76
C TYR A 52 -18.60 9.70 6.79
N GLU A 53 -18.27 10.85 7.36
CA GLU A 53 -19.20 11.57 8.26
C GLU A 53 -20.34 12.26 7.50
N ASN A 54 -20.09 12.65 6.24
CA ASN A 54 -21.00 13.47 5.45
C ASN A 54 -21.71 12.71 4.31
N TYR A 55 -21.16 11.59 3.87
CA TYR A 55 -21.63 10.87 2.68
C TYR A 55 -21.80 9.38 2.98
N LYS A 56 -22.85 8.79 2.39
CA LYS A 56 -23.09 7.34 2.44
C LYS A 56 -22.97 6.77 1.04
N LEU A 57 -22.24 5.69 0.90
CA LEU A 57 -22.14 4.93 -0.34
C LEU A 57 -23.13 3.78 -0.33
N ASN A 58 -23.67 3.46 -1.50
CA ASN A 58 -24.55 2.31 -1.69
C ASN A 58 -23.77 1.00 -1.85
N ILE A 59 -22.68 0.86 -1.08
CA ILE A 59 -21.81 -0.33 -1.02
C ILE A 59 -21.65 -0.65 0.46
N LYS A 60 -21.59 -1.91 0.83
CA LYS A 60 -21.33 -2.32 2.21
C LYS A 60 -19.85 -2.15 2.54
N ARG A 61 -19.55 -1.48 3.66
CA ARG A 61 -18.15 -1.22 4.11
C ARG A 61 -17.34 -2.50 4.25
N GLU A 62 -17.94 -3.58 4.69
CA GLU A 62 -17.28 -4.90 4.83
C GLU A 62 -16.71 -5.45 3.52
N ASN A 63 -17.23 -5.00 2.36
CA ASN A 63 -16.74 -5.40 1.05
C ASN A 63 -15.41 -4.72 0.65
N LEU A 64 -14.98 -3.68 1.37
CA LEU A 64 -13.70 -3.01 1.09
C LEU A 64 -12.53 -3.97 1.18
N LYS A 65 -12.56 -4.96 2.06
CA LYS A 65 -11.50 -5.98 2.18
C LYS A 65 -11.25 -6.80 0.91
N ASN A 66 -12.18 -6.76 -0.04
CA ASN A 66 -12.03 -7.44 -1.34
C ASN A 66 -11.37 -6.53 -2.41
N LEU A 67 -11.09 -5.26 -2.09
CA LEU A 67 -10.66 -4.26 -3.08
C LEU A 67 -9.32 -4.62 -3.72
N THR A 68 -8.35 -5.05 -2.90
CA THR A 68 -7.03 -5.48 -3.39
C THR A 68 -7.14 -6.70 -4.30
N GLN A 69 -7.99 -7.67 -3.93
CA GLN A 69 -8.23 -8.85 -4.76
C GLN A 69 -8.91 -8.48 -6.09
N CYS A 70 -9.89 -7.57 -6.05
CA CYS A 70 -10.56 -7.06 -7.25
C CYS A 70 -9.58 -6.37 -8.21
N SER A 71 -8.68 -5.55 -7.66
CA SER A 71 -7.62 -4.90 -8.44
C SER A 71 -6.70 -5.90 -9.13
N ARG A 72 -6.26 -6.92 -8.40
CA ARG A 72 -5.36 -7.96 -8.93
C ARG A 72 -6.06 -8.86 -9.97
N LEU A 73 -7.31 -9.23 -9.73
CA LEU A 73 -8.11 -10.02 -10.67
C LEU A 73 -8.25 -9.30 -12.02
N LEU A 74 -8.48 -7.98 -12.02
CA LEU A 74 -8.54 -7.23 -13.26
C LEU A 74 -7.22 -7.28 -14.04
N ASP A 75 -6.09 -7.07 -13.36
CA ASP A 75 -4.78 -7.14 -14.00
C ASP A 75 -4.50 -8.56 -14.55
N GLU A 76 -4.89 -9.60 -13.84
CA GLU A 76 -4.78 -10.99 -14.28
C GLU A 76 -5.63 -11.27 -15.53
N LEU A 77 -6.91 -10.87 -15.53
CA LEU A 77 -7.81 -11.01 -16.68
C LEU A 77 -7.30 -10.28 -17.93
N LEU A 78 -6.62 -9.16 -17.74
CA LEU A 78 -6.03 -8.36 -18.81
C LEU A 78 -4.60 -8.82 -19.18
N ASN A 79 -4.08 -9.86 -18.53
CA ASN A 79 -2.70 -10.29 -18.66
C ASN A 79 -1.68 -9.13 -18.50
N ARG A 80 -1.89 -8.27 -17.50
CA ARG A 80 -1.07 -7.10 -17.22
C ARG A 80 -0.30 -7.29 -15.93
N LYS A 81 0.94 -6.79 -15.88
CA LYS A 81 1.69 -6.73 -14.63
C LYS A 81 1.03 -5.73 -13.69
N PRO A 82 0.68 -6.13 -12.44
CA PRO A 82 0.11 -5.21 -11.46
C PRO A 82 1.04 -4.02 -11.18
N ASN A 83 0.46 -2.83 -11.09
CA ASN A 83 1.21 -1.67 -10.62
C ASN A 83 1.32 -1.73 -9.08
N LYS A 84 2.52 -2.06 -8.60
CA LYS A 84 2.80 -2.20 -7.17
C LYS A 84 2.67 -0.91 -6.36
N HIS A 85 2.66 0.24 -7.01
CA HIS A 85 2.55 1.55 -6.38
C HIS A 85 1.14 2.15 -6.40
N LEU A 86 0.11 1.42 -6.86
CA LEU A 86 -1.26 1.91 -6.78
C LEU A 86 -1.64 2.23 -5.32
N PRO A 87 -2.23 3.41 -5.06
CA PRO A 87 -2.75 3.74 -3.73
C PRO A 87 -3.71 2.66 -3.23
N TYR A 88 -3.68 2.36 -1.94
CA TYR A 88 -4.48 1.37 -1.21
C TYR A 88 -4.23 -0.10 -1.61
N VAL A 89 -4.20 -0.44 -2.89
CA VAL A 89 -4.22 -1.85 -3.37
C VAL A 89 -2.88 -2.36 -3.87
N GLY A 90 -1.93 -1.48 -4.17
CA GLY A 90 -0.61 -1.86 -4.65
C GLY A 90 0.19 -2.61 -3.59
N ALA A 91 1.04 -3.55 -4.02
CA ALA A 91 1.87 -4.35 -3.11
C ALA A 91 2.85 -3.51 -2.26
N SER A 92 3.21 -2.32 -2.75
CA SER A 92 4.09 -1.37 -2.04
C SER A 92 3.33 -0.27 -1.29
N ALA A 93 1.98 -0.23 -1.35
CA ALA A 93 1.19 0.86 -0.77
C ALA A 93 1.38 0.99 0.76
N PHE A 94 1.70 -0.11 1.45
CA PHE A 94 1.96 -0.16 2.89
C PHE A 94 3.33 -0.80 3.18
N SER A 95 4.31 -0.51 2.34
CA SER A 95 5.68 -1.01 2.50
C SER A 95 6.57 0.05 3.16
N HIS A 96 7.28 -0.35 4.20
CA HIS A 96 8.18 0.51 4.96
C HIS A 96 9.62 0.02 4.82
N LYS A 97 10.52 0.88 4.34
CA LYS A 97 11.93 0.57 4.09
C LYS A 97 12.87 1.14 5.17
N GLY A 98 12.72 2.41 5.51
CA GLY A 98 13.61 3.10 6.44
C GLY A 98 13.50 2.60 7.88
N GLY A 99 14.63 2.39 8.57
CA GLY A 99 14.67 1.83 9.92
C GLY A 99 13.87 2.64 10.96
N MET A 100 13.88 3.98 10.86
CA MET A 100 13.05 4.84 11.73
C MET A 100 11.56 4.67 11.45
N HIS A 101 11.15 4.57 10.18
CA HIS A 101 9.75 4.33 9.79
C HIS A 101 9.26 2.99 10.34
N VAL A 102 10.04 1.93 10.16
CA VAL A 102 9.71 0.59 10.67
C VAL A 102 9.57 0.60 12.18
N SER A 103 10.50 1.24 12.90
CA SER A 103 10.43 1.34 14.37
C SER A 103 9.19 2.12 14.84
N ALA A 104 8.82 3.19 14.14
CA ALA A 104 7.64 3.99 14.47
C ALA A 104 6.34 3.23 14.19
N VAL A 105 6.22 2.58 13.03
CA VAL A 105 5.05 1.76 12.67
C VAL A 105 4.87 0.57 13.61
N GLN A 106 5.95 -0.03 14.11
CA GLN A 106 5.87 -1.10 15.11
C GLN A 106 5.31 -0.63 16.45
N LYS A 107 5.55 0.64 16.82
CA LYS A 107 5.02 1.23 18.05
C LYS A 107 3.57 1.69 17.87
N ASP A 108 3.31 2.43 16.81
CA ASP A 108 1.98 2.89 16.43
C ASP A 108 1.90 3.00 14.89
N PRO A 109 1.16 2.12 14.20
CA PRO A 109 0.98 2.17 12.75
C PRO A 109 0.49 3.53 12.23
N LYS A 110 -0.32 4.24 12.99
CA LYS A 110 -0.89 5.55 12.60
C LYS A 110 0.16 6.64 12.36
N THR A 111 1.41 6.43 12.79
CA THR A 111 2.50 7.39 12.54
C THR A 111 2.85 7.54 11.06
N TYR A 112 2.65 6.48 10.26
CA TYR A 112 2.98 6.47 8.82
C TYR A 112 1.88 5.88 7.95
N GLU A 113 0.89 5.19 8.52
CA GLU A 113 -0.20 4.59 7.77
C GLU A 113 -1.47 5.43 7.93
N HIS A 114 -2.00 5.85 6.82
CA HIS A 114 -3.20 6.68 6.78
C HIS A 114 -4.50 5.90 6.98
N ILE A 115 -4.44 4.55 6.90
CA ILE A 115 -5.48 3.57 7.21
C ILE A 115 -4.84 2.26 7.64
N ASN A 116 -5.63 1.33 8.21
CA ASN A 116 -5.19 -0.05 8.38
C ASN A 116 -5.25 -0.79 7.02
N PRO A 117 -4.13 -1.37 6.52
CA PRO A 117 -4.09 -2.10 5.24
C PRO A 117 -5.17 -3.16 5.08
N GLU A 118 -5.50 -3.87 6.16
CA GLU A 118 -6.49 -4.97 6.17
C GLU A 118 -7.90 -4.49 5.81
N GLU A 119 -8.22 -3.20 6.02
CA GLU A 119 -9.52 -2.64 5.64
C GLU A 119 -9.76 -2.69 4.13
N VAL A 120 -8.71 -2.70 3.32
CA VAL A 120 -8.77 -2.79 1.85
C VAL A 120 -8.26 -4.14 1.32
N GLY A 121 -8.04 -5.13 2.19
CA GLY A 121 -7.53 -6.45 1.85
C GLY A 121 -6.06 -6.46 1.45
N ASN A 122 -5.30 -5.44 1.84
CA ASN A 122 -3.85 -5.37 1.67
C ASN A 122 -3.14 -5.75 2.98
N SER A 123 -1.83 -5.75 2.98
CA SER A 123 -1.00 -6.08 4.15
C SER A 123 0.18 -5.14 4.26
N ARG A 124 0.63 -4.94 5.51
CA ARG A 124 1.88 -4.22 5.80
C ARG A 124 3.06 -5.08 5.37
N ASN A 125 4.02 -4.46 4.72
CA ASN A 125 5.26 -5.11 4.35
C ASN A 125 6.47 -4.32 4.84
N ILE A 126 7.44 -5.02 5.44
CA ILE A 126 8.69 -4.43 5.89
C ILE A 126 9.79 -4.89 4.93
N VAL A 127 10.33 -3.90 4.23
CA VAL A 127 11.38 -4.11 3.24
C VAL A 127 12.73 -4.15 3.95
N VAL A 128 13.57 -5.11 3.60
CA VAL A 128 14.96 -5.19 4.03
C VAL A 128 15.86 -4.73 2.89
N SER A 129 16.74 -3.75 3.16
CA SER A 129 17.61 -3.12 2.18
C SER A 129 18.86 -2.53 2.84
N ASP A 130 19.72 -1.88 2.06
CA ASP A 130 20.90 -1.11 2.51
C ASP A 130 20.57 -0.05 3.57
N GLN A 131 19.37 0.56 3.49
CA GLN A 131 18.87 1.54 4.46
C GLN A 131 18.17 0.91 5.67
N SER A 132 18.15 -0.40 5.76
CA SER A 132 17.52 -1.12 6.85
C SER A 132 18.34 -1.05 8.13
N GLY A 133 17.63 -0.92 9.25
CA GLY A 133 18.20 -1.12 10.58
C GLY A 133 17.99 -2.57 11.05
N GLN A 134 18.52 -2.88 12.24
CA GLN A 134 18.32 -4.19 12.91
C GLN A 134 16.82 -4.52 13.07
N SER A 135 15.98 -3.51 13.32
CA SER A 135 14.52 -3.68 13.47
C SER A 135 13.84 -4.25 12.23
N ASN A 136 14.32 -3.90 11.01
CA ASN A 136 13.79 -4.45 9.77
C ASN A 136 14.08 -5.94 9.65
N ILE A 137 15.35 -6.32 9.90
CA ILE A 137 15.79 -7.72 9.89
C ILE A 137 15.01 -8.55 10.91
N MET A 138 14.92 -8.07 12.15
CA MET A 138 14.16 -8.74 13.21
C MET A 138 12.69 -8.92 12.85
N SER A 139 12.06 -7.87 12.32
CA SER A 139 10.67 -7.93 11.90
C SER A 139 10.47 -8.96 10.79
N ARG A 140 11.39 -9.01 9.82
CA ARG A 140 11.33 -9.99 8.73
C ARG A 140 11.53 -11.41 9.24
N LEU A 141 12.51 -11.65 10.12
CA LEU A 141 12.74 -12.96 10.73
C LEU A 141 11.52 -13.43 11.53
N ASN A 142 10.94 -12.53 12.34
CA ASN A 142 9.72 -12.84 13.07
C ASN A 142 8.54 -13.18 12.15
N SER A 143 8.39 -12.51 11.00
CA SER A 143 7.32 -12.78 10.04
C SER A 143 7.40 -14.17 9.40
N ILE A 144 8.59 -14.77 9.37
CA ILE A 144 8.82 -16.14 8.88
C ILE A 144 8.99 -17.16 10.03
N GLY A 145 8.64 -16.76 11.26
CA GLY A 145 8.64 -17.65 12.43
C GLY A 145 9.99 -17.84 13.13
N ILE A 146 11.03 -17.11 12.73
CA ILE A 146 12.35 -17.17 13.37
C ILE A 146 12.42 -16.11 14.48
N LYS A 147 12.42 -16.55 15.73
CA LYS A 147 12.61 -15.69 16.90
C LYS A 147 14.10 -15.42 17.14
N VAL A 148 14.48 -14.16 17.22
CA VAL A 148 15.87 -13.71 17.44
C VAL A 148 15.89 -12.64 18.53
N GLU A 149 16.90 -12.66 19.39
CA GLU A 149 17.09 -11.63 20.40
C GLU A 149 17.65 -10.33 19.78
N LYS A 150 17.26 -9.20 20.35
CA LYS A 150 17.59 -7.86 19.82
C LYS A 150 19.10 -7.58 19.68
N ASN A 151 19.93 -8.26 20.47
CA ASN A 151 21.39 -8.06 20.51
C ASN A 151 22.17 -9.23 19.93
N ASP A 152 21.53 -10.16 19.19
CA ASP A 152 22.23 -11.27 18.58
C ASP A 152 23.25 -10.75 17.53
N PRO A 153 24.55 -11.09 17.66
CA PRO A 153 25.60 -10.66 16.72
C PRO A 153 25.33 -11.12 15.28
N LYS A 154 24.54 -12.20 15.10
CA LYS A 154 24.14 -12.68 13.78
C LYS A 154 23.28 -11.68 13.02
N ILE A 155 22.47 -10.87 13.72
CA ILE A 155 21.65 -9.83 13.08
C ILE A 155 22.54 -8.76 12.45
N LYS A 156 23.60 -8.33 13.14
CA LYS A 156 24.54 -7.34 12.64
C LYS A 156 25.25 -7.86 11.39
N LYS A 157 25.75 -9.10 11.43
CA LYS A 157 26.41 -9.76 10.31
C LYS A 157 25.48 -9.91 9.10
N LEU A 158 24.21 -10.30 9.34
CA LEU A 158 23.20 -10.40 8.27
C LEU A 158 22.90 -9.05 7.66
N LEU A 159 22.85 -7.97 8.45
CA LEU A 159 22.64 -6.62 7.94
C LEU A 159 23.80 -6.14 7.04
N GLU A 160 25.04 -6.45 7.43
CA GLU A 160 26.23 -6.17 6.62
C GLU A 160 26.16 -6.94 5.29
N GLU A 161 25.84 -8.23 5.32
CA GLU A 161 25.69 -9.03 4.09
C GLU A 161 24.59 -8.50 3.16
N VAL A 162 23.46 -8.04 3.69
CA VAL A 162 22.40 -7.43 2.88
C VAL A 162 22.89 -6.18 2.18
N LYS A 163 23.63 -5.31 2.89
CA LYS A 163 24.21 -4.09 2.31
C LYS A 163 25.22 -4.40 1.20
N ASP A 164 26.09 -5.36 1.43
CA ASP A 164 27.09 -5.78 0.45
C ASP A 164 26.42 -6.34 -0.83
N ARG A 165 25.37 -7.14 -0.67
CA ARG A 165 24.61 -7.67 -1.81
C ARG A 165 23.89 -6.58 -2.60
N GLU A 166 23.25 -5.61 -1.94
CA GLU A 166 22.65 -4.48 -2.66
C GLU A 166 23.71 -3.62 -3.36
N PHE A 167 24.86 -3.41 -2.74
CA PHE A 167 25.97 -2.65 -3.36
C PHE A 167 26.46 -3.28 -4.67
N ILE A 168 26.48 -4.61 -4.78
CA ILE A 168 26.82 -5.34 -6.01
C ILE A 168 25.65 -5.54 -6.96
N GLY A 169 24.50 -4.87 -6.73
CA GLY A 169 23.37 -4.79 -7.66
C GLY A 169 22.22 -5.75 -7.41
N TYR A 170 22.20 -6.48 -6.30
CA TYR A 170 21.03 -7.24 -5.92
C TYR A 170 19.91 -6.27 -5.48
N LEU A 171 18.80 -6.29 -6.19
CA LEU A 171 17.61 -5.55 -5.78
C LEU A 171 17.00 -6.25 -4.57
N SER A 172 16.73 -5.46 -3.53
CA SER A 172 16.02 -5.79 -2.29
C SER A 172 15.40 -7.20 -2.22
N LEU A 173 15.69 -7.93 -1.16
CA LEU A 173 15.18 -9.28 -0.83
C LEU A 173 13.63 -9.41 -0.79
N ILE A 174 12.89 -8.50 -1.40
CA ILE A 174 11.42 -8.59 -1.57
C ILE A 174 11.04 -9.72 -2.56
N HIS A 175 11.98 -10.20 -3.35
CA HIS A 175 11.71 -11.14 -4.44
C HIS A 175 12.22 -12.56 -4.18
N ILE A 176 12.52 -12.89 -2.92
CA ILE A 176 12.81 -14.27 -2.50
C ILE A 176 11.66 -14.79 -1.66
#